data_aab763264fbfccb59afd0913f2350c2a
#
_entry.id   aab763264fbfccb59afd0913f2350c2a
#
_cell.length_a   1.000
_cell.length_b   1.000
_cell.length_c   1.000
_cell.angle_alpha   90.00
_cell.angle_beta   90.00
_cell.angle_gamma   90.00
#
_symmetry.space_group_name_H-M   'P 1'
#
loop_
_entity.id
_entity.type
_entity.pdbx_description
1 polymer ?
#
loop_
_entity_poly.entity_id
_entity_poly.type
_entity_poly.pdbx_seq_one_letter_code
_entity_poly.pdbx_strand_id
1 'polypeptide(L)'
;MLKQLYVKDFTLIDELNIDFHPGFSVITGETGAGKSIILGALHLLLGQRADSKQIKNGCKKCVVEAHFDLSHYDMEDFFTQNNIDYDADDCILRREVSASGKSRAFINDTPVGLTSLRELGEQLVDIHSQHQNLLLQKEDFQLNVVDIVAKDGALLKQCRQAFDRYMDAKHEYAAFQERCEKARENEDFLRFQHAELDRAALQADEQEELEQRSKLLSHAEGIKGALYQAAASLSDEEAGCLGSVRAAADSLREIEEVYPDVVELAQRLDSAFIELKDIAQDVDNRKDSIDYDPAELDQINERLDTLYSLQHKYHVSTIEELIATRDQMAQQLGNIDGGDEQLALLKEQVDKAFATYKQVADQLTLTRQKAAAVVEGEMKKRLQPLGIPNVRFSISFQEREPSATGVDKVAFLFSANTSSPLQPVSQVASGGEIARVMLSLKAMISGTVKLPTIIFDEIDTGVSGRVAEKMAQIMEEMGDNHRQVISITHLPQIAAMGSTHYKVSKEETEQGTISRMVMLSNDERVREIAQMLSGSNITEAAIDNAKALLRK
;
A
#
# COMPACT_ATOMS: atom_id res chain seq x y z
N MET A 1 18.49 -3.52 -27.87
CA MET A 1 18.87 -2.38 -28.74
C MET A 1 17.75 -2.14 -29.76
N LEU A 2 17.48 -0.91 -30.12
CA LEU A 2 16.51 -0.58 -31.17
C LEU A 2 17.01 -1.08 -32.52
N LYS A 3 16.28 -2.01 -33.17
CA LYS A 3 16.59 -2.57 -34.48
C LYS A 3 15.89 -1.84 -35.61
N GLN A 4 14.60 -1.56 -35.42
CA GLN A 4 13.77 -0.96 -36.45
C GLN A 4 12.73 -0.04 -35.83
N LEU A 5 12.40 1.03 -36.52
CA LEU A 5 11.30 1.94 -36.20
C LEU A 5 10.39 2.07 -37.40
N TYR A 6 9.13 1.69 -37.23
CA TYR A 6 8.05 1.89 -38.18
C TYR A 6 7.08 2.95 -37.68
N VAL A 7 6.80 3.92 -38.51
CA VAL A 7 5.86 5.02 -38.21
C VAL A 7 4.93 5.24 -39.38
N LYS A 8 3.64 5.28 -39.14
CA LYS A 8 2.62 5.49 -40.16
C LYS A 8 1.60 6.53 -39.71
N ASP A 9 1.28 7.48 -40.66
CA ASP A 9 0.27 8.51 -40.46
C ASP A 9 0.49 9.39 -39.23
N PHE A 10 1.75 9.72 -38.92
CA PHE A 10 2.12 10.46 -37.70
C PHE A 10 2.66 11.85 -38.08
N THR A 11 1.96 12.92 -37.71
CA THR A 11 2.29 14.33 -38.01
C THR A 11 2.60 14.57 -39.49
N LEU A 12 3.87 14.74 -39.86
CA LEU A 12 4.33 14.94 -41.25
C LEU A 12 4.89 13.66 -41.90
N ILE A 13 4.84 12.52 -41.18
CA ILE A 13 5.29 11.22 -41.68
C ILE A 13 4.09 10.48 -42.27
N ASP A 14 4.13 10.12 -43.55
CA ASP A 14 3.19 9.20 -44.17
C ASP A 14 3.50 7.77 -43.77
N GLU A 15 4.67 7.33 -44.16
CA GLU A 15 5.20 6.03 -43.83
C GLU A 15 6.72 6.11 -43.72
N LEU A 16 7.27 5.60 -42.63
CA LEU A 16 8.69 5.54 -42.38
C LEU A 16 9.00 4.15 -41.88
N ASN A 17 10.00 3.53 -42.47
CA ASN A 17 10.57 2.26 -41.98
C ASN A 17 12.09 2.41 -42.01
N ILE A 18 12.72 2.40 -40.82
CA ILE A 18 14.15 2.64 -40.64
C ILE A 18 14.77 1.57 -39.78
N ASP A 19 15.85 0.98 -40.31
CA ASP A 19 16.70 0.07 -39.57
C ASP A 19 17.80 0.85 -38.85
N PHE A 20 18.02 0.52 -37.58
CA PHE A 20 19.08 1.06 -36.74
C PHE A 20 20.16 0.03 -36.50
N HIS A 21 21.39 0.51 -36.35
CA HIS A 21 22.56 -0.35 -36.15
C HIS A 21 23.17 -0.14 -34.76
N PRO A 22 23.88 -1.16 -34.21
CA PRO A 22 24.65 -1.03 -32.98
C PRO A 22 25.73 0.04 -33.08
N GLY A 23 26.24 0.49 -31.94
CA GLY A 23 27.30 1.50 -31.88
C GLY A 23 26.78 2.92 -31.88
N PHE A 24 27.55 3.87 -32.41
CA PHE A 24 27.24 5.28 -32.40
C PHE A 24 26.63 5.72 -33.75
N SER A 25 25.35 6.06 -33.74
CA SER A 25 24.61 6.57 -34.88
C SER A 25 24.32 8.07 -34.74
N VAL A 26 24.28 8.78 -35.84
CA VAL A 26 23.96 10.21 -35.86
C VAL A 26 22.77 10.49 -36.79
N ILE A 27 21.94 11.45 -36.40
CA ILE A 27 20.81 11.94 -37.17
C ILE A 27 21.01 13.43 -37.40
N THR A 28 21.13 13.84 -38.69
CA THR A 28 21.22 15.24 -39.10
C THR A 28 19.97 15.66 -39.87
N GLY A 29 19.85 16.94 -40.17
CA GLY A 29 18.77 17.52 -40.93
C GLY A 29 18.47 18.94 -40.47
N GLU A 30 17.70 19.69 -41.26
CA GLU A 30 17.33 21.06 -40.94
C GLU A 30 16.48 21.15 -39.68
N THR A 31 16.61 22.26 -38.93
CA THR A 31 15.75 22.55 -37.77
C THR A 31 14.29 22.60 -38.20
N GLY A 32 13.44 21.85 -37.48
CA GLY A 32 12.02 21.69 -37.86
C GLY A 32 11.74 20.66 -38.95
N ALA A 33 12.78 19.98 -39.52
CA ALA A 33 12.64 19.01 -40.62
C ALA A 33 12.10 17.64 -40.20
N GLY A 34 11.67 17.47 -38.97
CA GLY A 34 11.12 16.20 -38.53
C GLY A 34 11.95 15.44 -37.50
N LYS A 35 13.14 15.94 -37.08
CA LYS A 35 13.93 15.34 -35.99
C LYS A 35 13.08 15.20 -34.73
N SER A 36 12.39 16.28 -34.34
CA SER A 36 11.47 16.26 -33.18
C SER A 36 10.24 15.37 -33.41
N ILE A 37 9.88 15.09 -34.69
CA ILE A 37 8.75 14.20 -35.00
C ILE A 37 9.13 12.75 -34.72
N ILE A 38 10.36 12.34 -35.07
CA ILE A 38 10.87 10.98 -34.76
C ILE A 38 10.95 10.78 -33.25
N LEU A 39 11.43 11.75 -32.48
CA LEU A 39 11.42 11.71 -31.02
C LEU A 39 10.01 11.68 -30.47
N GLY A 40 9.07 12.43 -31.05
CA GLY A 40 7.66 12.41 -30.69
C GLY A 40 7.04 11.02 -30.89
N ALA A 41 7.38 10.33 -31.98
CA ALA A 41 6.97 8.94 -32.21
C ALA A 41 7.54 7.98 -31.15
N LEU A 42 8.84 8.09 -30.85
CA LEU A 42 9.48 7.30 -29.79
C LEU A 42 8.87 7.59 -28.40
N HIS A 43 8.64 8.86 -28.06
CA HIS A 43 7.97 9.22 -26.80
C HIS A 43 6.56 8.63 -26.69
N LEU A 44 5.81 8.60 -27.80
CA LEU A 44 4.49 7.97 -27.83
C LEU A 44 4.60 6.48 -27.56
N LEU A 45 5.60 5.80 -28.14
CA LEU A 45 5.88 4.39 -27.95
C LEU A 45 6.31 4.08 -26.51
N LEU A 46 7.08 4.99 -25.88
CA LEU A 46 7.52 4.89 -24.49
C LEU A 46 6.44 5.28 -23.46
N GLY A 47 5.17 5.27 -23.85
CA GLY A 47 4.04 5.43 -22.94
C GLY A 47 3.65 6.87 -22.60
N GLN A 48 4.13 7.88 -23.33
CA GLN A 48 3.64 9.25 -23.16
C GLN A 48 2.18 9.38 -23.59
N ARG A 49 1.50 10.40 -23.07
CA ARG A 49 0.10 10.68 -23.39
C ARG A 49 -0.05 10.97 -24.89
N ALA A 50 -0.94 10.25 -25.54
CA ALA A 50 -1.27 10.48 -26.94
C ALA A 50 -2.11 11.75 -27.12
N ASP A 51 -1.78 12.56 -28.13
CA ASP A 51 -2.60 13.67 -28.59
C ASP A 51 -3.10 13.35 -30.03
N SER A 52 -4.40 13.47 -30.24
CA SER A 52 -5.01 13.26 -31.56
C SER A 52 -4.45 14.23 -32.63
N LYS A 53 -3.87 15.38 -32.24
CA LYS A 53 -3.16 16.31 -33.12
C LYS A 53 -1.89 15.73 -33.73
N GLN A 54 -1.36 14.63 -33.18
CA GLN A 54 -0.20 13.91 -33.70
C GLN A 54 -0.55 13.01 -34.90
N ILE A 55 -1.84 12.78 -35.15
CA ILE A 55 -2.29 12.03 -36.33
C ILE A 55 -2.22 12.94 -37.54
N LYS A 56 -1.68 12.40 -38.64
CA LYS A 56 -1.64 13.15 -39.91
C LYS A 56 -3.05 13.59 -40.35
N ASN A 57 -3.17 14.82 -40.81
CA ASN A 57 -4.45 15.38 -41.28
C ASN A 57 -5.08 14.50 -42.34
N GLY A 58 -6.36 14.15 -42.15
CA GLY A 58 -7.11 13.30 -43.08
C GLY A 58 -7.02 11.79 -42.74
N CYS A 59 -6.16 11.38 -41.83
CA CYS A 59 -6.01 9.98 -41.43
C CYS A 59 -6.89 9.62 -40.21
N LYS A 60 -7.35 8.36 -40.16
CA LYS A 60 -8.21 7.87 -39.07
C LYS A 60 -7.43 7.40 -37.87
N LYS A 61 -6.19 6.97 -38.04
CA LYS A 61 -5.30 6.50 -36.98
C LYS A 61 -3.84 6.70 -37.39
N CYS A 62 -2.96 6.78 -36.37
CA CYS A 62 -1.53 6.59 -36.55
C CYS A 62 -1.04 5.35 -35.86
N VAL A 63 0.06 4.79 -36.36
CA VAL A 63 0.72 3.60 -35.79
C VAL A 63 2.19 3.92 -35.65
N VAL A 64 2.73 3.60 -34.47
CA VAL A 64 4.17 3.61 -34.19
C VAL A 64 4.55 2.25 -33.66
N GLU A 65 5.57 1.64 -34.24
CA GLU A 65 6.06 0.32 -33.85
C GLU A 65 7.60 0.33 -33.85
N ALA A 66 8.17 -0.31 -32.85
CA ALA A 66 9.62 -0.49 -32.78
C ALA A 66 9.98 -1.89 -32.36
N HIS A 67 11.04 -2.39 -32.98
CA HIS A 67 11.61 -3.70 -32.75
C HIS A 67 12.91 -3.57 -31.95
N PHE A 68 13.05 -4.37 -30.90
CA PHE A 68 14.20 -4.33 -30.00
C PHE A 68 14.85 -5.71 -29.88
N ASP A 69 16.17 -5.73 -29.99
CA ASP A 69 16.99 -6.88 -29.61
C ASP A 69 17.29 -6.81 -28.11
N LEU A 70 16.84 -7.82 -27.35
CA LEU A 70 17.02 -7.98 -25.91
C LEU A 70 17.99 -9.10 -25.55
N SER A 71 18.60 -9.80 -26.52
CA SER A 71 19.43 -10.98 -26.32
C SER A 71 20.60 -10.81 -25.32
N HIS A 72 21.03 -9.56 -25.09
CA HIS A 72 22.09 -9.20 -24.15
C HIS A 72 21.61 -8.60 -22.82
N TYR A 73 20.28 -8.63 -22.57
CA TYR A 73 19.66 -7.99 -21.42
C TYR A 73 18.79 -8.99 -20.66
N ASP A 74 18.88 -8.97 -19.37
CA ASP A 74 18.13 -9.85 -18.48
C ASP A 74 16.77 -9.22 -18.15
N MET A 75 15.77 -9.47 -18.99
CA MET A 75 14.43 -8.88 -18.89
C MET A 75 13.30 -9.91 -18.77
N GLU A 76 13.63 -11.20 -18.71
CA GLU A 76 12.65 -12.29 -18.65
C GLU A 76 11.67 -12.15 -17.48
N ASP A 77 12.16 -11.68 -16.33
CA ASP A 77 11.34 -11.44 -15.13
C ASP A 77 10.19 -10.46 -15.39
N PHE A 78 10.42 -9.38 -16.15
CA PHE A 78 9.39 -8.40 -16.49
C PHE A 78 8.26 -9.05 -17.31
N PHE A 79 8.61 -9.85 -18.31
CA PHE A 79 7.64 -10.50 -19.19
C PHE A 79 6.82 -11.55 -18.44
N THR A 80 7.47 -12.34 -17.59
CA THR A 80 6.84 -13.34 -16.74
C THR A 80 5.84 -12.70 -15.75
N GLN A 81 6.23 -11.64 -15.08
CA GLN A 81 5.38 -10.92 -14.11
C GLN A 81 4.15 -10.27 -14.75
N ASN A 82 4.26 -9.85 -16.01
CA ASN A 82 3.17 -9.21 -16.76
C ASN A 82 2.38 -10.20 -17.64
N ASN A 83 2.68 -11.50 -17.62
CA ASN A 83 2.09 -12.53 -18.49
C ASN A 83 2.17 -12.17 -19.98
N ILE A 84 3.35 -11.73 -20.44
CA ILE A 84 3.64 -11.39 -21.84
C ILE A 84 4.66 -12.39 -22.38
N ASP A 85 4.48 -12.84 -23.61
CA ASP A 85 5.44 -13.71 -24.27
C ASP A 85 6.79 -13.00 -24.44
N TYR A 86 7.88 -13.66 -24.03
CA TYR A 86 9.24 -13.13 -24.13
C TYR A 86 9.90 -13.58 -25.42
N ASP A 87 10.26 -12.62 -26.26
CA ASP A 87 11.13 -12.82 -27.42
C ASP A 87 12.37 -11.95 -27.23
N ALA A 88 13.52 -12.62 -27.03
CA ALA A 88 14.78 -11.92 -26.81
C ALA A 88 15.35 -11.29 -28.08
N ASP A 89 15.10 -11.90 -29.23
CA ASP A 89 15.69 -11.48 -30.50
C ASP A 89 14.88 -10.38 -31.18
N ASP A 90 13.56 -10.34 -30.94
CA ASP A 90 12.67 -9.38 -31.58
C ASP A 90 11.48 -8.98 -30.68
N CYS A 91 11.75 -8.18 -29.67
CA CYS A 91 10.70 -7.60 -28.82
C CYS A 91 10.04 -6.42 -29.53
N ILE A 92 8.74 -6.51 -29.78
CA ILE A 92 7.96 -5.52 -30.52
C ILE A 92 7.14 -4.66 -29.55
N LEU A 93 7.35 -3.34 -29.59
CA LEU A 93 6.49 -2.36 -28.95
C LEU A 93 5.64 -1.66 -30.01
N ARG A 94 4.32 -1.67 -29.86
CA ARG A 94 3.42 -1.01 -30.81
C ARG A 94 2.41 -0.11 -30.10
N ARG A 95 2.21 1.07 -30.68
CA ARG A 95 1.23 2.04 -30.24
C ARG A 95 0.32 2.47 -31.37
N GLU A 96 -0.99 2.39 -31.17
CA GLU A 96 -2.00 2.87 -32.10
C GLU A 96 -2.81 3.99 -31.45
N VAL A 97 -2.98 5.10 -32.17
CA VAL A 97 -3.83 6.23 -31.73
C VAL A 97 -4.84 6.54 -32.81
N SER A 98 -6.11 6.58 -32.46
CA SER A 98 -7.20 6.92 -33.40
C SER A 98 -7.63 8.38 -33.28
N ALA A 99 -8.20 8.92 -34.35
CA ALA A 99 -8.75 10.29 -34.39
C ALA A 99 -9.88 10.49 -33.34
N SER A 100 -10.53 9.40 -32.88
CA SER A 100 -11.52 9.45 -31.79
C SER A 100 -10.90 9.59 -30.40
N GLY A 101 -9.57 9.71 -30.29
CA GLY A 101 -8.85 9.80 -29.02
C GLY A 101 -8.60 8.46 -28.32
N LYS A 102 -9.03 7.34 -28.90
CA LYS A 102 -8.72 6.01 -28.36
C LYS A 102 -7.28 5.64 -28.67
N SER A 103 -6.58 5.13 -27.67
CA SER A 103 -5.19 4.68 -27.79
C SER A 103 -5.04 3.24 -27.30
N ARG A 104 -4.27 2.43 -28.04
CA ARG A 104 -3.98 1.03 -27.71
C ARG A 104 -2.46 0.83 -27.68
N ALA A 105 -2.00 0.03 -26.76
CA ALA A 105 -0.59 -0.34 -26.62
C ALA A 105 -0.45 -1.86 -26.67
N PHE A 106 0.64 -2.32 -27.27
CA PHE A 106 0.94 -3.75 -27.42
C PHE A 106 2.42 -4.00 -27.16
N ILE A 107 2.72 -5.13 -26.54
CA ILE A 107 4.07 -5.70 -26.40
C ILE A 107 3.98 -7.13 -26.95
N ASN A 108 4.78 -7.46 -27.95
CA ASN A 108 4.76 -8.77 -28.64
C ASN A 108 3.33 -9.21 -29.01
N ASP A 109 2.59 -8.32 -29.67
CA ASP A 109 1.16 -8.46 -30.03
C ASP A 109 0.17 -8.62 -28.87
N THR A 110 0.62 -8.72 -27.63
CA THR A 110 -0.22 -8.74 -26.43
C THR A 110 -0.70 -7.33 -26.10
N PRO A 111 -2.02 -7.06 -26.00
CA PRO A 111 -2.53 -5.77 -25.56
C PRO A 111 -2.14 -5.50 -24.11
N VAL A 112 -1.53 -4.35 -23.85
CA VAL A 112 -1.06 -3.98 -22.49
C VAL A 112 -1.58 -2.61 -22.04
N GLY A 113 -1.52 -2.36 -20.74
CA GLY A 113 -1.74 -1.05 -20.15
C GLY A 113 -0.58 -0.09 -20.45
N LEU A 114 -0.85 1.24 -20.37
CA LEU A 114 0.19 2.25 -20.55
C LEU A 114 1.30 2.17 -19.49
N THR A 115 0.99 1.70 -18.30
CA THR A 115 1.95 1.54 -17.21
C THR A 115 3.01 0.51 -17.59
N SER A 116 2.60 -0.68 -17.99
CA SER A 116 3.52 -1.76 -18.39
C SER A 116 4.34 -1.37 -19.64
N LEU A 117 3.72 -0.68 -20.63
CA LEU A 117 4.44 -0.16 -21.78
C LEU A 117 5.52 0.85 -21.39
N ARG A 118 5.21 1.74 -20.44
CA ARG A 118 6.16 2.73 -19.94
C ARG A 118 7.30 2.08 -19.16
N GLU A 119 6.98 1.16 -18.27
CA GLU A 119 7.98 0.44 -17.46
C GLU A 119 8.99 -0.31 -18.33
N LEU A 120 8.52 -0.99 -19.38
CA LEU A 120 9.42 -1.62 -20.34
C LEU A 120 10.19 -0.59 -21.15
N GLY A 121 9.50 0.44 -21.66
CA GLY A 121 10.11 1.49 -22.46
C GLY A 121 11.26 2.21 -21.76
N GLU A 122 11.10 2.52 -20.46
CA GLU A 122 12.14 3.15 -19.63
C GLU A 122 13.37 2.25 -19.42
N GLN A 123 13.22 0.92 -19.53
CA GLN A 123 14.33 -0.04 -19.51
C GLN A 123 15.01 -0.21 -20.88
N LEU A 124 14.32 0.13 -21.99
CA LEU A 124 14.82 -0.06 -23.35
C LEU A 124 15.49 1.17 -23.92
N VAL A 125 14.92 2.35 -23.69
CA VAL A 125 15.38 3.59 -24.33
C VAL A 125 15.45 4.71 -23.31
N ASP A 126 16.59 5.37 -23.28
CA ASP A 126 16.83 6.57 -22.47
C ASP A 126 17.03 7.78 -23.43
N ILE A 127 16.04 8.68 -23.50
CA ILE A 127 16.08 9.85 -24.39
C ILE A 127 16.50 11.08 -23.60
N HIS A 128 17.58 11.72 -24.00
CA HIS A 128 18.08 12.96 -23.42
C HIS A 128 17.80 14.16 -24.34
N SER A 129 16.92 15.06 -23.92
CA SER A 129 16.63 16.32 -24.56
C SER A 129 16.86 17.49 -23.59
N GLN A 130 16.86 18.73 -24.12
CA GLN A 130 16.94 19.95 -23.30
C GLN A 130 15.88 20.00 -22.18
N HIS A 131 14.70 19.40 -22.40
CA HIS A 131 13.63 19.36 -21.40
C HIS A 131 13.86 18.30 -20.30
N GLN A 132 14.72 17.32 -20.51
CA GLN A 132 15.05 16.28 -19.53
C GLN A 132 16.20 16.64 -18.56
N ASN A 133 16.79 17.82 -18.68
CA ASN A 133 17.66 18.38 -17.65
C ASN A 133 16.98 18.45 -16.27
N LEU A 134 15.63 18.36 -16.25
CA LEU A 134 14.81 18.18 -15.04
C LEU A 134 15.08 16.88 -14.27
N LEU A 135 15.63 15.83 -14.91
CA LEU A 135 16.00 14.59 -14.21
C LEU A 135 17.13 14.80 -13.21
N LEU A 136 18.12 15.65 -13.57
CA LEU A 136 19.19 16.04 -12.63
C LEU A 136 18.67 16.79 -11.41
N GLN A 137 17.45 17.33 -11.46
CA GLN A 137 16.81 18.01 -10.33
C GLN A 137 16.14 17.03 -9.37
N LYS A 138 15.86 15.78 -9.83
CA LYS A 138 15.22 14.77 -9.00
C LYS A 138 16.24 14.15 -8.04
N GLU A 139 15.96 14.23 -6.75
CA GLU A 139 16.81 13.66 -5.69
C GLU A 139 17.01 12.15 -5.88
N ASP A 140 15.94 11.43 -6.26
CA ASP A 140 16.01 9.98 -6.49
C ASP A 140 16.96 9.61 -7.63
N PHE A 141 17.05 10.43 -8.68
CA PHE A 141 18.00 10.22 -9.77
C PHE A 141 19.44 10.38 -9.29
N GLN A 142 19.72 11.43 -8.50
CA GLN A 142 21.04 11.69 -7.99
C GLN A 142 21.50 10.60 -7.02
N LEU A 143 20.61 10.15 -6.14
CA LEU A 143 20.85 9.02 -5.25
C LEU A 143 21.14 7.74 -6.04
N ASN A 144 20.32 7.44 -7.05
CA ASN A 144 20.49 6.25 -7.88
C ASN A 144 21.85 6.24 -8.63
N VAL A 145 22.33 7.40 -9.10
CA VAL A 145 23.66 7.50 -9.72
C VAL A 145 24.76 7.09 -8.72
N VAL A 146 24.64 7.51 -7.46
CA VAL A 146 25.60 7.13 -6.41
C VAL A 146 25.52 5.63 -6.13
N ASP A 147 24.30 5.07 -6.02
CA ASP A 147 24.08 3.65 -5.75
C ASP A 147 24.61 2.76 -6.90
N ILE A 148 24.45 3.19 -8.15
CA ILE A 148 25.01 2.48 -9.31
C ILE A 148 26.54 2.40 -9.21
N VAL A 149 27.20 3.51 -8.86
CA VAL A 149 28.65 3.55 -8.71
C VAL A 149 29.11 2.78 -7.48
N ALA A 150 28.34 2.82 -6.41
CA ALA A 150 28.58 2.07 -5.18
C ALA A 150 28.48 0.55 -5.38
N LYS A 151 27.71 0.09 -6.39
CA LYS A 151 27.38 -1.32 -6.62
C LYS A 151 26.75 -1.98 -5.38
N ASP A 152 25.93 -1.26 -4.67
CA ASP A 152 25.39 -1.64 -3.36
C ASP A 152 24.00 -2.30 -3.41
N GLY A 153 23.59 -2.84 -4.55
CA GLY A 153 22.27 -3.45 -4.76
C GLY A 153 21.89 -4.51 -3.71
N ALA A 154 22.88 -5.31 -3.23
CA ALA A 154 22.63 -6.26 -2.15
C ALA A 154 22.31 -5.58 -0.82
N LEU A 155 23.02 -4.49 -0.51
CA LEU A 155 22.81 -3.70 0.71
C LEU A 155 21.51 -2.91 0.67
N LEU A 156 21.15 -2.39 -0.50
CA LEU A 156 19.83 -1.76 -0.76
C LEU A 156 18.68 -2.74 -0.52
N LYS A 157 18.81 -3.98 -1.00
CA LYS A 157 17.81 -5.03 -0.75
C LYS A 157 17.68 -5.35 0.74
N GLN A 158 18.80 -5.43 1.46
CA GLN A 158 18.81 -5.63 2.91
C GLN A 158 18.17 -4.44 3.65
N CYS A 159 18.48 -3.21 3.23
CA CYS A 159 17.90 -1.99 3.81
C CYS A 159 16.38 -1.97 3.64
N ARG A 160 15.87 -2.28 2.44
CA ARG A 160 14.44 -2.40 2.18
C ARG A 160 13.79 -3.44 3.08
N GLN A 161 14.35 -4.65 3.17
CA GLN A 161 13.80 -5.70 4.03
C GLN A 161 13.80 -5.31 5.52
N ALA A 162 14.83 -4.62 5.98
CA ALA A 162 14.89 -4.13 7.35
C ALA A 162 13.88 -3.01 7.60
N PHE A 163 13.68 -2.12 6.63
CA PHE A 163 12.67 -1.07 6.67
C PHE A 163 11.25 -1.62 6.73
N ASP A 164 10.94 -2.60 5.87
CA ASP A 164 9.62 -3.24 5.84
C ASP A 164 9.30 -3.88 7.20
N ARG A 165 10.26 -4.61 7.80
CA ARG A 165 10.11 -5.18 9.16
C ARG A 165 9.90 -4.11 10.24
N TYR A 166 10.60 -2.98 10.14
CA TYR A 166 10.40 -1.86 11.05
C TYR A 166 9.00 -1.26 10.91
N MET A 167 8.54 -1.07 9.67
CA MET A 167 7.19 -0.53 9.43
C MET A 167 6.09 -1.48 9.87
N ASP A 168 6.25 -2.78 9.65
CA ASP A 168 5.31 -3.80 10.13
C ASP A 168 5.20 -3.78 11.65
N ALA A 169 6.32 -3.80 12.36
CA ALA A 169 6.34 -3.71 13.82
C ALA A 169 5.73 -2.40 14.34
N LYS A 170 6.00 -1.28 13.67
CA LYS A 170 5.43 0.03 14.01
C LYS A 170 3.91 0.07 13.81
N HIS A 171 3.41 -0.52 12.73
CA HIS A 171 1.97 -0.62 12.47
C HIS A 171 1.29 -1.51 13.51
N GLU A 172 1.89 -2.64 13.86
CA GLU A 172 1.35 -3.54 14.88
C GLU A 172 1.27 -2.86 16.25
N TYR A 173 2.34 -2.18 16.66
CA TYR A 173 2.36 -1.40 17.90
C TYR A 173 1.26 -0.32 17.90
N ALA A 174 1.15 0.49 16.84
CA ALA A 174 0.17 1.55 16.75
C ALA A 174 -1.27 1.01 16.78
N ALA A 175 -1.54 -0.08 16.06
CA ALA A 175 -2.86 -0.72 16.05
C ALA A 175 -3.23 -1.33 17.41
N PHE A 176 -2.25 -1.85 18.13
CA PHE A 176 -2.47 -2.37 19.50
C PHE A 176 -2.68 -1.22 20.49
N GLN A 177 -1.89 -0.16 20.39
CA GLN A 177 -2.04 1.03 21.22
C GLN A 177 -3.44 1.66 21.09
N GLU A 178 -3.93 1.83 19.86
CA GLU A 178 -5.27 2.36 19.61
C GLU A 178 -6.36 1.47 20.24
N ARG A 179 -6.19 0.15 20.19
CA ARG A 179 -7.12 -0.79 20.84
C ARG A 179 -7.11 -0.65 22.36
N CYS A 180 -5.91 -0.52 22.95
CA CYS A 180 -5.79 -0.30 24.40
C CYS A 180 -6.38 1.04 24.83
N GLU A 181 -6.16 2.12 24.09
CA GLU A 181 -6.74 3.43 24.38
C GLU A 181 -8.28 3.38 24.37
N LYS A 182 -8.87 2.78 23.33
CA LYS A 182 -10.33 2.59 23.24
C LYS A 182 -10.89 1.71 24.37
N ALA A 183 -10.14 0.68 24.78
CA ALA A 183 -10.56 -0.15 25.91
C ALA A 183 -10.51 0.61 27.25
N ARG A 184 -9.52 1.49 27.43
CA ARG A 184 -9.37 2.32 28.62
C ARG A 184 -10.43 3.43 28.75
N GLU A 185 -10.96 3.95 27.66
CA GLU A 185 -12.02 4.98 27.70
C GLU A 185 -13.22 4.53 28.54
N ASN A 186 -13.51 3.24 28.63
CA ASN A 186 -14.62 2.66 29.39
C ASN A 186 -14.16 1.88 30.65
N GLU A 187 -12.89 1.88 30.97
CA GLU A 187 -12.35 1.06 32.06
C GLU A 187 -12.96 1.40 33.41
N ASP A 188 -13.01 2.67 33.79
CA ASP A 188 -13.57 3.13 35.07
C ASP A 188 -15.04 2.72 35.22
N PHE A 189 -15.80 2.81 34.13
CA PHE A 189 -17.20 2.42 34.11
C PHE A 189 -17.35 0.90 34.25
N LEU A 190 -16.54 0.13 33.53
CA LEU A 190 -16.53 -1.33 33.66
C LEU A 190 -16.11 -1.80 35.07
N ARG A 191 -15.09 -1.17 35.65
CA ARG A 191 -14.66 -1.47 37.03
C ARG A 191 -15.76 -1.17 38.02
N PHE A 192 -16.47 -0.05 37.87
CA PHE A 192 -17.61 0.30 38.71
C PHE A 192 -18.73 -0.74 38.59
N GLN A 193 -19.12 -1.12 37.39
CA GLN A 193 -20.18 -2.08 37.15
C GLN A 193 -19.81 -3.49 37.65
N HIS A 194 -18.59 -3.93 37.39
CA HIS A 194 -18.10 -5.19 37.90
C HIS A 194 -18.12 -5.23 39.43
N ALA A 195 -17.62 -4.18 40.09
CA ALA A 195 -17.60 -4.11 41.55
C ALA A 195 -19.02 -4.08 42.16
N GLU A 196 -20.01 -3.50 41.46
CA GLU A 196 -21.40 -3.53 41.89
C GLU A 196 -21.98 -4.96 41.84
N LEU A 197 -21.79 -5.69 40.75
CA LEU A 197 -22.25 -7.06 40.58
C LEU A 197 -21.49 -8.03 41.52
N ASP A 198 -20.22 -7.81 41.77
CA ASP A 198 -19.41 -8.59 42.68
C ASP A 198 -19.87 -8.43 44.15
N ARG A 199 -20.15 -7.17 44.57
CA ARG A 199 -20.72 -6.87 45.90
C ARG A 199 -22.11 -7.45 46.08
N ALA A 200 -22.87 -7.63 45.03
CA ALA A 200 -24.20 -8.24 45.08
C ALA A 200 -24.15 -9.73 45.47
N ALA A 201 -22.97 -10.38 45.41
CA ALA A 201 -22.74 -11.76 45.79
C ALA A 201 -23.81 -12.72 45.24
N LEU A 202 -24.02 -12.66 43.91
CA LEU A 202 -25.06 -13.40 43.21
C LEU A 202 -24.81 -14.91 43.29
N GLN A 203 -25.86 -15.67 43.58
CA GLN A 203 -25.83 -17.14 43.62
C GLN A 203 -26.80 -17.69 42.56
N ALA A 204 -26.40 -18.76 41.87
CA ALA A 204 -27.28 -19.44 40.93
C ALA A 204 -28.51 -19.98 41.71
N ASP A 205 -29.66 -19.97 41.04
CA ASP A 205 -30.96 -20.46 41.55
C ASP A 205 -31.55 -19.68 42.77
N GLU A 206 -30.80 -18.71 43.34
CA GLU A 206 -31.20 -17.92 44.51
C GLU A 206 -32.57 -17.26 44.33
N GLN A 207 -32.83 -16.70 43.14
CA GLN A 207 -34.07 -15.96 42.89
C GLN A 207 -35.30 -16.86 42.97
N GLU A 208 -35.24 -18.04 42.38
CA GLU A 208 -36.36 -18.96 42.37
C GLU A 208 -36.68 -19.46 43.80
N GLU A 209 -35.66 -19.77 44.58
CA GLU A 209 -35.81 -20.13 45.96
C GLU A 209 -36.43 -19.02 46.80
N LEU A 210 -35.97 -17.78 46.64
CA LEU A 210 -36.49 -16.62 47.35
C LEU A 210 -37.91 -16.28 46.94
N GLU A 211 -38.26 -16.37 45.66
CA GLU A 211 -39.62 -16.12 45.16
C GLU A 211 -40.61 -17.17 45.73
N GLN A 212 -40.23 -18.45 45.76
CA GLN A 212 -41.04 -19.52 46.37
C GLN A 212 -41.24 -19.28 47.86
N ARG A 213 -40.15 -18.92 48.56
CA ARG A 213 -40.20 -18.65 50.02
C ARG A 213 -41.02 -17.40 50.33
N SER A 214 -40.83 -16.30 49.59
CA SER A 214 -41.63 -15.07 49.74
C SER A 214 -43.12 -15.34 49.56
N LYS A 215 -43.47 -16.11 48.51
CA LYS A 215 -44.88 -16.48 48.22
C LYS A 215 -45.50 -17.28 49.34
N LEU A 216 -44.75 -18.23 49.94
CA LEU A 216 -45.22 -19.01 51.06
C LEU A 216 -45.42 -18.16 52.34
N LEU A 217 -44.43 -17.32 52.67
CA LEU A 217 -44.49 -16.44 53.84
C LEU A 217 -45.56 -15.35 53.72
N SER A 218 -45.74 -14.75 52.51
CA SER A 218 -46.76 -13.72 52.30
C SER A 218 -48.21 -14.22 52.44
N HIS A 219 -48.41 -15.53 52.23
CA HIS A 219 -49.71 -16.16 52.45
C HIS A 219 -49.83 -16.88 53.77
N ALA A 220 -48.73 -16.96 54.57
CA ALA A 220 -48.69 -17.71 55.80
C ALA A 220 -49.77 -17.30 56.83
N GLU A 221 -50.04 -15.97 56.96
CA GLU A 221 -51.10 -15.45 57.84
C GLU A 221 -52.49 -15.93 57.38
N GLY A 222 -52.80 -15.84 56.11
CA GLY A 222 -54.06 -16.31 55.53
C GLY A 222 -54.21 -17.84 55.66
N ILE A 223 -53.14 -18.61 55.41
CA ILE A 223 -53.16 -20.05 55.54
C ILE A 223 -53.34 -20.45 57.02
N LYS A 224 -52.64 -19.78 57.92
CA LYS A 224 -52.74 -20.04 59.36
C LYS A 224 -54.14 -19.66 59.88
N GLY A 225 -54.68 -18.56 59.43
CA GLY A 225 -56.08 -18.16 59.75
C GLY A 225 -57.10 -19.17 59.28
N ALA A 226 -56.98 -19.69 58.03
CA ALA A 226 -57.84 -20.71 57.47
C ALA A 226 -57.77 -22.03 58.24
N LEU A 227 -56.52 -22.46 58.62
CA LEU A 227 -56.30 -23.66 59.42
C LEU A 227 -56.85 -23.53 60.84
N TYR A 228 -56.67 -22.32 61.47
CA TYR A 228 -57.28 -22.03 62.76
C TYR A 228 -58.82 -22.13 62.72
N GLN A 229 -59.42 -21.55 61.71
CA GLN A 229 -60.86 -21.58 61.51
C GLN A 229 -61.38 -23.02 61.28
N ALA A 230 -60.64 -23.81 60.48
CA ALA A 230 -60.94 -25.21 60.26
C ALA A 230 -60.83 -26.02 61.55
N ALA A 231 -59.71 -25.85 62.32
CA ALA A 231 -59.54 -26.53 63.62
C ALA A 231 -60.65 -26.18 64.61
N ALA A 232 -61.00 -24.87 64.74
CA ALA A 232 -62.12 -24.44 65.57
C ALA A 232 -63.44 -25.09 65.19
N SER A 233 -63.76 -25.09 63.89
CA SER A 233 -65.00 -25.66 63.34
C SER A 233 -65.09 -27.20 63.60
N LEU A 234 -63.96 -27.86 63.66
CA LEU A 234 -63.91 -29.31 63.89
C LEU A 234 -63.89 -29.68 65.41
N SER A 235 -63.06 -28.97 66.22
CA SER A 235 -62.67 -29.39 67.54
C SER A 235 -63.15 -28.49 68.68
N ASP A 236 -63.81 -27.35 68.44
CA ASP A 236 -64.31 -26.45 69.51
C ASP A 236 -65.22 -27.20 70.50
N GLU A 237 -65.04 -26.92 71.75
CA GLU A 237 -65.77 -27.64 72.81
C GLU A 237 -67.28 -27.40 72.82
N GLU A 238 -67.71 -26.15 72.42
CA GLU A 238 -69.13 -25.76 72.44
C GLU A 238 -69.80 -25.85 71.04
N ALA A 239 -69.05 -25.56 70.00
CA ALA A 239 -69.58 -25.42 68.66
C ALA A 239 -68.95 -26.35 67.57
N GLY A 240 -68.01 -27.18 67.97
CA GLY A 240 -67.28 -28.05 67.06
C GLY A 240 -68.11 -29.28 66.60
N CYS A 241 -67.92 -29.60 65.31
CA CYS A 241 -68.68 -30.68 64.72
C CYS A 241 -68.37 -32.03 65.36
N LEU A 242 -67.17 -32.30 65.87
CA LEU A 242 -66.81 -33.54 66.57
C LEU A 242 -67.68 -33.82 67.83
N GLY A 243 -67.90 -32.76 68.61
CA GLY A 243 -68.79 -32.84 69.77
C GLY A 243 -70.23 -33.16 69.37
N SER A 244 -70.75 -32.48 68.35
CA SER A 244 -72.10 -32.63 67.83
C SER A 244 -72.33 -34.06 67.22
N VAL A 245 -71.34 -34.56 66.44
CA VAL A 245 -71.44 -35.88 65.81
C VAL A 245 -71.37 -36.98 66.90
N ARG A 246 -70.53 -36.81 67.97
CA ARG A 246 -70.47 -37.72 69.09
C ARG A 246 -71.76 -37.75 69.88
N ALA A 247 -72.33 -36.59 70.22
CA ALA A 247 -73.59 -36.50 70.93
C ALA A 247 -74.75 -37.14 70.18
N ALA A 248 -74.79 -36.92 68.79
CA ALA A 248 -75.78 -37.58 67.95
C ALA A 248 -75.61 -39.11 67.91
N ALA A 249 -74.38 -39.60 67.84
CA ALA A 249 -74.16 -41.06 67.91
C ALA A 249 -74.58 -41.66 69.26
N ASP A 250 -74.23 -40.99 70.36
CA ASP A 250 -74.60 -41.40 71.73
C ASP A 250 -76.14 -41.37 71.90
N SER A 251 -76.83 -40.37 71.45
CA SER A 251 -78.31 -40.30 71.49
C SER A 251 -79.01 -41.43 70.72
N LEU A 252 -78.45 -41.84 69.58
CA LEU A 252 -78.97 -42.94 68.81
C LEU A 252 -78.68 -44.27 69.53
N ARG A 253 -77.59 -44.42 70.27
CA ARG A 253 -77.28 -45.63 71.06
C ARG A 253 -78.21 -45.77 72.26
N GLU A 254 -78.66 -44.70 72.91
CA GLU A 254 -79.63 -44.70 73.98
C GLU A 254 -81.00 -45.38 73.58
N ILE A 255 -81.35 -45.35 72.32
CA ILE A 255 -82.63 -45.88 71.79
C ILE A 255 -82.46 -47.17 71.02
N GLU A 256 -81.22 -47.76 70.82
CA GLU A 256 -80.95 -48.92 69.98
C GLU A 256 -81.64 -50.21 70.49
N GLU A 257 -81.83 -50.32 71.81
CA GLU A 257 -82.56 -51.47 72.34
C GLU A 257 -84.07 -51.47 72.06
N VAL A 258 -84.64 -50.26 71.87
CA VAL A 258 -86.07 -50.05 71.63
C VAL A 258 -86.38 -49.95 70.10
N TYR A 259 -85.42 -49.44 69.33
CA TYR A 259 -85.59 -49.24 67.87
C TYR A 259 -84.28 -49.67 67.17
N PRO A 260 -84.17 -50.98 66.84
CA PRO A 260 -82.94 -51.55 66.21
C PRO A 260 -82.49 -50.94 64.88
N ASP A 261 -83.40 -50.32 64.13
CA ASP A 261 -83.11 -49.71 62.81
C ASP A 261 -82.06 -48.54 62.93
N VAL A 262 -81.76 -48.03 64.16
CA VAL A 262 -80.83 -46.97 64.37
C VAL A 262 -79.35 -47.42 64.53
N VAL A 263 -79.12 -48.74 64.76
CA VAL A 263 -77.81 -49.33 64.99
C VAL A 263 -76.84 -48.96 63.85
N GLU A 264 -77.30 -49.14 62.61
CA GLU A 264 -76.51 -48.82 61.37
C GLU A 264 -76.20 -47.32 61.30
N LEU A 265 -77.13 -46.44 61.65
CA LEU A 265 -76.92 -44.98 61.69
C LEU A 265 -75.94 -44.55 62.76
N ALA A 266 -76.01 -45.19 63.99
CA ALA A 266 -75.03 -44.91 65.04
C ALA A 266 -73.61 -45.33 64.65
N GLN A 267 -73.45 -46.50 64.02
CA GLN A 267 -72.17 -47.00 63.51
C GLN A 267 -71.57 -46.09 62.42
N ARG A 268 -72.42 -45.58 61.53
CA ARG A 268 -71.99 -44.63 60.55
C ARG A 268 -71.55 -43.30 61.15
N LEU A 269 -72.19 -42.78 62.15
CA LEU A 269 -71.78 -41.62 62.89
C LEU A 269 -70.46 -41.82 63.64
N ASP A 270 -70.25 -43.01 64.23
CA ASP A 270 -68.97 -43.38 64.88
C ASP A 270 -67.84 -43.41 63.86
N SER A 271 -68.08 -43.98 62.67
CA SER A 271 -67.09 -44.00 61.59
C SER A 271 -66.75 -42.58 61.16
N ALA A 272 -67.79 -41.72 60.94
CA ALA A 272 -67.59 -40.31 60.60
C ALA A 272 -66.85 -39.51 61.68
N PHE A 273 -67.12 -39.80 62.97
CA PHE A 273 -66.41 -39.19 64.09
C PHE A 273 -64.89 -39.55 64.09
N ILE A 274 -64.57 -40.79 63.84
CA ILE A 274 -63.16 -41.26 63.79
C ILE A 274 -62.44 -40.51 62.59
N GLU A 275 -63.07 -40.46 61.42
CA GLU A 275 -62.53 -39.81 60.24
C GLU A 275 -62.37 -38.28 60.48
N LEU A 276 -63.39 -37.63 60.99
CA LEU A 276 -63.31 -36.20 61.33
C LEU A 276 -62.28 -35.88 62.40
N LYS A 277 -62.09 -36.77 63.39
CA LYS A 277 -61.03 -36.64 64.43
C LYS A 277 -59.65 -36.75 63.85
N ASP A 278 -59.41 -37.63 62.89
CA ASP A 278 -58.15 -37.76 62.16
C ASP A 278 -57.87 -36.52 61.34
N ILE A 279 -58.86 -36.05 60.59
CA ILE A 279 -58.76 -34.78 59.81
C ILE A 279 -58.44 -33.60 60.77
N ALA A 280 -59.11 -33.52 61.95
CA ALA A 280 -58.87 -32.44 62.86
C ALA A 280 -57.40 -32.47 63.42
N GLN A 281 -56.86 -33.67 63.70
CA GLN A 281 -55.48 -33.84 64.10
C GLN A 281 -54.49 -33.40 62.99
N ASP A 282 -54.78 -33.74 61.73
CA ASP A 282 -53.98 -33.37 60.59
C ASP A 282 -53.96 -31.85 60.39
N VAL A 283 -55.13 -31.21 60.55
CA VAL A 283 -55.25 -29.74 60.47
C VAL A 283 -54.44 -29.04 61.57
N ASP A 284 -54.51 -29.59 62.84
CA ASP A 284 -53.73 -29.05 63.92
C ASP A 284 -52.20 -29.22 63.73
N ASN A 285 -51.74 -30.38 63.25
CA ASN A 285 -50.36 -30.62 62.96
C ASN A 285 -49.82 -29.66 61.89
N ARG A 286 -50.64 -29.40 60.86
CA ARG A 286 -50.28 -28.44 59.77
C ARG A 286 -50.30 -27.00 60.26
N LYS A 287 -51.24 -26.58 61.07
CA LYS A 287 -51.29 -25.26 61.70
C LYS A 287 -50.05 -24.95 62.50
N ASP A 288 -49.53 -25.87 63.24
CA ASP A 288 -48.33 -25.73 64.06
C ASP A 288 -47.03 -25.79 63.30
N SER A 289 -47.04 -26.36 62.08
CA SER A 289 -45.88 -26.42 61.15
C SER A 289 -45.65 -25.15 60.36
N ILE A 290 -46.54 -24.17 60.33
CA ILE A 290 -46.38 -22.92 59.58
C ILE A 290 -45.73 -21.86 60.49
N ASP A 291 -44.40 -21.69 60.26
CA ASP A 291 -43.69 -20.55 60.86
C ASP A 291 -44.00 -19.29 60.06
N TYR A 292 -44.41 -18.25 60.73
CA TYR A 292 -44.62 -16.91 60.18
C TYR A 292 -43.63 -15.96 60.87
N ASP A 293 -42.58 -15.56 60.06
CA ASP A 293 -41.61 -14.58 60.51
C ASP A 293 -41.65 -13.38 59.55
N PRO A 294 -42.25 -12.26 59.96
CA PRO A 294 -42.30 -11.03 59.16
C PRO A 294 -40.91 -10.47 58.83
N ALA A 295 -39.96 -10.62 59.75
CA ALA A 295 -38.60 -10.11 59.53
C ALA A 295 -37.86 -10.89 58.41
N GLU A 296 -38.09 -12.22 58.34
CA GLU A 296 -37.61 -13.05 57.24
C GLU A 296 -38.21 -12.65 55.92
N LEU A 297 -39.53 -12.36 55.86
CA LEU A 297 -40.21 -11.92 54.67
C LEU A 297 -39.66 -10.59 54.16
N ASP A 298 -39.45 -9.60 55.06
CA ASP A 298 -38.88 -8.30 54.70
C ASP A 298 -37.44 -8.46 54.13
N GLN A 299 -36.59 -9.29 54.71
CA GLN A 299 -35.26 -9.57 54.23
C GLN A 299 -35.27 -10.21 52.83
N ILE A 300 -36.16 -11.16 52.58
CA ILE A 300 -36.32 -11.82 51.29
C ILE A 300 -36.76 -10.81 50.24
N ASN A 301 -37.73 -9.95 50.57
CA ASN A 301 -38.21 -8.92 49.65
C ASN A 301 -37.12 -7.88 49.33
N GLU A 302 -36.36 -7.40 50.31
CA GLU A 302 -35.21 -6.50 50.04
C GLU A 302 -34.17 -7.15 49.13
N ARG A 303 -33.92 -8.47 49.32
CA ARG A 303 -32.98 -9.23 48.46
C ARG A 303 -33.53 -9.36 47.03
N LEU A 304 -34.81 -9.74 46.88
CA LEU A 304 -35.46 -9.81 45.56
C LEU A 304 -35.50 -8.45 44.88
N ASP A 305 -35.81 -7.36 45.57
CA ASP A 305 -35.77 -6.00 44.99
C ASP A 305 -34.38 -5.64 44.51
N THR A 306 -33.34 -6.06 45.23
CA THR A 306 -31.95 -5.87 44.79
C THR A 306 -31.68 -6.62 43.49
N LEU A 307 -32.09 -7.90 43.42
CA LEU A 307 -31.90 -8.71 42.20
C LEU A 307 -32.67 -8.16 41.01
N TYR A 308 -33.93 -7.80 41.14
CA TYR A 308 -34.75 -7.19 40.09
C TYR A 308 -34.20 -5.83 39.63
N SER A 309 -33.72 -5.01 40.57
CA SER A 309 -33.09 -3.73 40.26
C SER A 309 -31.82 -3.91 39.40
N LEU A 310 -30.99 -4.91 39.75
CA LEU A 310 -29.80 -5.26 38.96
C LEU A 310 -30.17 -5.81 37.58
N GLN A 311 -31.14 -6.73 37.52
CA GLN A 311 -31.63 -7.28 36.25
C GLN A 311 -32.15 -6.16 35.30
N HIS A 312 -32.95 -5.25 35.84
CA HIS A 312 -33.44 -4.11 35.09
C HIS A 312 -32.32 -3.18 34.61
N LYS A 313 -31.34 -2.90 35.49
CA LYS A 313 -30.20 -2.02 35.18
C LYS A 313 -29.32 -2.60 34.10
N TYR A 314 -29.08 -3.92 34.12
CA TYR A 314 -28.21 -4.62 33.15
C TYR A 314 -28.97 -5.21 31.97
N HIS A 315 -30.30 -4.98 31.89
CA HIS A 315 -31.18 -5.46 30.83
C HIS A 315 -31.13 -6.98 30.62
N VAL A 316 -31.11 -7.72 31.71
CA VAL A 316 -31.11 -9.17 31.73
C VAL A 316 -32.35 -9.70 32.47
N SER A 317 -32.69 -10.96 32.28
CA SER A 317 -33.93 -11.55 32.80
C SER A 317 -33.68 -12.54 33.95
N THR A 318 -32.46 -13.06 34.09
CA THR A 318 -32.14 -14.08 35.11
C THR A 318 -30.85 -13.76 35.88
N ILE A 319 -30.66 -14.42 37.00
CA ILE A 319 -29.42 -14.31 37.80
C ILE A 319 -28.22 -14.89 37.07
N GLU A 320 -28.41 -15.97 36.32
CA GLU A 320 -27.36 -16.59 35.50
C GLU A 320 -26.85 -15.60 34.45
N GLU A 321 -27.72 -14.82 33.85
CA GLU A 321 -27.33 -13.76 32.92
C GLU A 321 -26.58 -12.63 33.61
N LEU A 322 -26.92 -12.27 34.86
CA LEU A 322 -26.16 -11.30 35.65
C LEU A 322 -24.76 -11.82 35.99
N ILE A 323 -24.65 -13.08 36.37
CA ILE A 323 -23.37 -13.77 36.66
C ILE A 323 -22.52 -13.80 35.39
N ALA A 324 -23.10 -14.19 34.25
CA ALA A 324 -22.39 -14.18 32.95
C ALA A 324 -21.91 -12.79 32.58
N THR A 325 -22.72 -11.76 32.83
CA THR A 325 -22.36 -10.35 32.59
C THR A 325 -21.19 -9.92 33.47
N ARG A 326 -21.22 -10.25 34.76
CA ARG A 326 -20.09 -10.01 35.68
C ARG A 326 -18.80 -10.67 35.18
N ASP A 327 -18.88 -11.95 34.83
CA ASP A 327 -17.72 -12.72 34.39
C ASP A 327 -17.16 -12.21 33.07
N GLN A 328 -18.00 -11.75 32.14
CA GLN A 328 -17.60 -11.10 30.91
C GLN A 328 -16.86 -9.77 31.18
N MET A 329 -17.37 -8.96 32.13
CA MET A 329 -16.70 -7.72 32.56
C MET A 329 -15.34 -8.01 33.20
N ALA A 330 -15.24 -9.04 34.02
CA ALA A 330 -13.98 -9.49 34.63
C ALA A 330 -12.95 -9.87 33.55
N GLN A 331 -13.38 -10.60 32.53
CA GLN A 331 -12.52 -10.96 31.40
C GLN A 331 -12.05 -9.75 30.60
N GLN A 332 -12.94 -8.80 30.36
CA GLN A 332 -12.57 -7.54 29.67
C GLN A 332 -11.55 -6.74 30.47
N LEU A 333 -11.73 -6.61 31.78
CA LEU A 333 -10.78 -5.94 32.67
C LEU A 333 -9.43 -6.63 32.71
N GLY A 334 -9.40 -7.97 32.76
CA GLY A 334 -8.16 -8.74 32.68
C GLY A 334 -7.38 -8.52 31.38
N ASN A 335 -8.09 -8.35 30.27
CA ASN A 335 -7.47 -8.02 28.97
C ASN A 335 -6.88 -6.59 28.94
N ILE A 336 -7.48 -5.64 29.66
CA ILE A 336 -6.97 -4.26 29.77
C ILE A 336 -5.70 -4.26 30.65
N ASP A 337 -5.73 -4.91 31.78
CA ASP A 337 -4.60 -4.98 32.73
C ASP A 337 -3.35 -5.65 32.10
N GLY A 338 -3.53 -6.67 31.21
CA GLY A 338 -2.45 -7.32 30.47
C GLY A 338 -1.94 -6.51 29.27
N GLY A 339 -2.66 -5.46 28.85
CA GLY A 339 -2.34 -4.66 27.67
C GLY A 339 -1.03 -3.88 27.79
N ASP A 340 -0.66 -3.44 28.97
CA ASP A 340 0.57 -2.67 29.20
C ASP A 340 1.85 -3.51 29.01
N GLU A 341 1.85 -4.75 29.42
CA GLU A 341 2.97 -5.67 29.20
C GLU A 341 3.14 -5.95 27.70
N GLN A 342 2.04 -6.18 27.01
CA GLN A 342 2.06 -6.43 25.57
C GLN A 342 2.50 -5.17 24.78
N LEU A 343 2.07 -3.98 25.18
CA LEU A 343 2.55 -2.72 24.61
C LEU A 343 4.05 -2.54 24.79
N ALA A 344 4.58 -2.86 25.97
CA ALA A 344 6.01 -2.80 26.24
C ALA A 344 6.80 -3.77 25.35
N LEU A 345 6.30 -5.00 25.16
CA LEU A 345 6.92 -5.98 24.26
C LEU A 345 6.91 -5.54 22.80
N LEU A 346 5.78 -5.03 22.31
CA LEU A 346 5.66 -4.52 20.94
C LEU A 346 6.56 -3.31 20.72
N LYS A 347 6.67 -2.41 21.69
CA LYS A 347 7.59 -1.28 21.63
C LYS A 347 9.05 -1.74 21.56
N GLU A 348 9.44 -2.73 22.35
CA GLU A 348 10.78 -3.32 22.28
C GLU A 348 11.06 -3.93 20.91
N GLN A 349 10.07 -4.56 20.27
CA GLN A 349 10.19 -5.08 18.90
C GLN A 349 10.40 -3.95 17.88
N VAL A 350 9.65 -2.84 17.99
CA VAL A 350 9.85 -1.64 17.16
C VAL A 350 11.26 -1.10 17.31
N ASP A 351 11.74 -0.96 18.55
CA ASP A 351 13.06 -0.41 18.84
C ASP A 351 14.19 -1.32 18.29
N LYS A 352 14.04 -2.64 18.41
CA LYS A 352 14.97 -3.63 17.84
C LYS A 352 14.97 -3.61 16.31
N ALA A 353 13.79 -3.57 15.69
CA ALA A 353 13.65 -3.49 14.24
C ALA A 353 14.25 -2.19 13.71
N PHE A 354 14.02 -1.07 14.37
CA PHE A 354 14.60 0.22 14.03
C PHE A 354 16.14 0.23 14.17
N ALA A 355 16.67 -0.33 15.25
CA ALA A 355 18.12 -0.45 15.45
C ALA A 355 18.78 -1.28 14.33
N THR A 356 18.14 -2.39 13.93
CA THR A 356 18.60 -3.23 12.81
C THR A 356 18.57 -2.46 11.49
N TYR A 357 17.46 -1.75 11.20
CA TYR A 357 17.36 -0.90 10.02
C TYR A 357 18.44 0.18 10.02
N LYS A 358 18.62 0.88 11.14
CA LYS A 358 19.62 1.96 11.28
C LYS A 358 21.03 1.45 11.01
N GLN A 359 21.39 0.29 11.54
CA GLN A 359 22.71 -0.31 11.28
C GLN A 359 22.95 -0.55 9.78
N VAL A 360 21.96 -1.05 9.05
CA VAL A 360 22.08 -1.28 7.60
C VAL A 360 22.10 0.05 6.85
N ALA A 361 21.26 1.00 7.23
CA ALA A 361 21.22 2.34 6.64
C ALA A 361 22.55 3.09 6.81
N ASP A 362 23.18 3.03 8.00
CA ASP A 362 24.48 3.63 8.26
C ASP A 362 25.60 2.99 7.39
N GLN A 363 25.56 1.68 7.17
CA GLN A 363 26.48 1.00 6.26
C GLN A 363 26.26 1.45 4.81
N LEU A 364 25.01 1.62 4.39
CA LEU A 364 24.65 2.12 3.08
C LEU A 364 25.17 3.55 2.88
N THR A 365 25.00 4.43 3.87
CA THR A 365 25.53 5.80 3.86
C THR A 365 27.04 5.82 3.69
N LEU A 366 27.78 4.98 4.43
CA LEU A 366 29.25 4.89 4.31
C LEU A 366 29.68 4.43 2.91
N THR A 367 28.95 3.48 2.32
CA THR A 367 29.24 2.98 0.98
C THR A 367 28.97 4.05 -0.07
N ARG A 368 27.87 4.78 0.06
CA ARG A 368 27.51 5.92 -0.78
C ARG A 368 28.53 7.06 -0.70
N GLN A 369 29.01 7.40 0.48
CA GLN A 369 30.04 8.45 0.66
C GLN A 369 31.34 8.08 -0.05
N LYS A 370 31.76 6.81 0.00
CA LYS A 370 32.92 6.33 -0.77
C LYS A 370 32.69 6.43 -2.28
N ALA A 371 31.50 6.02 -2.74
CA ALA A 371 31.14 6.14 -4.16
C ALA A 371 31.05 7.60 -4.60
N ALA A 372 30.52 8.48 -3.78
CA ALA A 372 30.45 9.92 -4.07
C ALA A 372 31.83 10.52 -4.34
N ALA A 373 32.85 10.16 -3.57
CA ALA A 373 34.22 10.63 -3.82
C ALA A 373 34.76 10.15 -5.19
N VAL A 374 34.37 8.93 -5.61
CA VAL A 374 34.72 8.43 -6.95
C VAL A 374 33.99 9.22 -8.03
N VAL A 375 32.68 9.45 -7.86
CA VAL A 375 31.87 10.25 -8.79
C VAL A 375 32.43 11.66 -8.93
N GLU A 376 32.78 12.35 -7.83
CA GLU A 376 33.37 13.70 -7.85
C GLU A 376 34.66 13.73 -8.66
N GLY A 377 35.53 12.76 -8.44
CA GLY A 377 36.82 12.64 -9.16
C GLY A 377 36.65 12.38 -10.66
N GLU A 378 35.77 11.45 -11.01
CA GLU A 378 35.50 11.10 -12.41
C GLU A 378 34.77 12.25 -13.15
N MET A 379 33.80 12.90 -12.51
CA MET A 379 33.13 14.06 -13.08
C MET A 379 34.09 15.19 -13.39
N LYS A 380 35.03 15.47 -12.50
CA LYS A 380 36.08 16.49 -12.74
C LYS A 380 36.94 16.14 -13.95
N LYS A 381 37.41 14.91 -14.07
CA LYS A 381 38.21 14.44 -15.20
C LYS A 381 37.47 14.53 -16.54
N ARG A 382 36.15 14.18 -16.56
CA ARG A 382 35.34 14.18 -17.77
C ARG A 382 34.89 15.57 -18.21
N LEU A 383 34.61 16.47 -17.28
CA LEU A 383 34.13 17.82 -17.56
C LEU A 383 35.24 18.79 -18.00
N GLN A 384 36.49 18.61 -17.54
CA GLN A 384 37.60 19.45 -17.93
C GLN A 384 37.83 19.48 -19.47
N PRO A 385 37.92 18.35 -20.20
CA PRO A 385 38.08 18.38 -21.65
C PRO A 385 36.83 18.86 -22.40
N LEU A 386 35.65 18.86 -21.74
CA LEU A 386 34.38 19.38 -22.27
C LEU A 386 34.22 20.91 -22.12
N GLY A 387 35.33 21.62 -21.94
CA GLY A 387 35.37 23.10 -21.89
C GLY A 387 35.00 23.70 -20.54
N ILE A 388 35.14 22.94 -19.45
CA ILE A 388 34.94 23.40 -18.08
C ILE A 388 36.24 23.14 -17.27
N PRO A 389 37.34 23.83 -17.56
CA PRO A 389 38.66 23.51 -17.01
C PRO A 389 38.73 23.67 -15.47
N ASN A 390 37.96 24.60 -14.92
CA ASN A 390 37.96 24.94 -13.49
C ASN A 390 36.71 24.40 -12.77
N VAL A 391 36.16 23.30 -13.26
CA VAL A 391 34.95 22.66 -12.69
C VAL A 391 35.18 22.28 -11.24
N ARG A 392 34.18 22.60 -10.42
CA ARG A 392 34.01 22.04 -9.07
C ARG A 392 32.70 21.26 -9.05
N PHE A 393 32.82 20.02 -8.67
CA PHE A 393 31.69 19.11 -8.51
C PHE A 393 31.82 18.46 -7.13
N SER A 394 30.73 18.49 -6.34
CA SER A 394 30.68 17.88 -5.02
C SER A 394 29.31 17.30 -4.77
N ILE A 395 29.25 16.28 -3.94
CA ILE A 395 28.03 15.58 -3.56
C ILE A 395 27.79 15.81 -2.08
N SER A 396 26.70 16.51 -1.75
CA SER A 396 26.29 16.72 -0.37
C SER A 396 25.33 15.64 0.09
N PHE A 397 25.49 15.21 1.34
CA PHE A 397 24.62 14.29 2.03
C PHE A 397 23.87 15.03 3.14
N GLN A 398 22.58 14.80 3.24
CA GLN A 398 21.71 15.26 4.32
C GLN A 398 20.91 14.06 4.81
N GLU A 399 20.65 14.01 6.10
CA GLU A 399 19.78 12.98 6.68
C GLU A 399 18.32 13.31 6.38
N ARG A 400 17.55 12.29 6.02
CA ARG A 400 16.09 12.36 5.83
C ARG A 400 15.39 11.31 6.68
N GLU A 401 14.07 11.40 6.74
CA GLU A 401 13.24 10.38 7.37
C GLU A 401 13.55 8.98 6.82
N PRO A 402 13.50 7.96 7.69
CA PRO A 402 13.70 6.56 7.31
C PRO A 402 12.86 6.15 6.11
N SER A 403 13.49 5.48 5.15
CA SER A 403 12.83 4.99 3.93
C SER A 403 13.38 3.64 3.50
N ALA A 404 12.71 2.97 2.56
CA ALA A 404 13.17 1.71 1.97
C ALA A 404 14.54 1.81 1.27
N THR A 405 14.97 3.03 0.93
CA THR A 405 16.27 3.32 0.31
C THR A 405 17.27 3.97 1.28
N GLY A 406 17.03 3.87 2.58
CA GLY A 406 17.90 4.41 3.62
C GLY A 406 17.52 5.83 4.06
N VAL A 407 18.45 6.51 4.70
CA VAL A 407 18.28 7.82 5.35
C VAL A 407 18.97 8.95 4.61
N ASP A 408 19.56 8.69 3.44
CA ASP A 408 20.34 9.69 2.72
C ASP A 408 19.48 10.49 1.74
N LYS A 409 19.60 11.80 1.82
CA LYS A 409 19.23 12.76 0.79
C LYS A 409 20.50 13.27 0.15
N VAL A 410 20.64 13.06 -1.16
CA VAL A 410 21.83 13.41 -1.93
C VAL A 410 21.55 14.61 -2.81
N ALA A 411 22.48 15.57 -2.84
CA ALA A 411 22.42 16.70 -3.76
C ALA A 411 23.75 16.91 -4.49
N PHE A 412 23.69 16.95 -5.83
CA PHE A 412 24.85 17.26 -6.66
C PHE A 412 25.05 18.77 -6.72
N LEU A 413 26.22 19.22 -6.30
CA LEU A 413 26.63 20.62 -6.29
C LEU A 413 27.66 20.84 -7.41
N PHE A 414 27.47 21.91 -8.17
CA PHE A 414 28.28 22.21 -9.33
C PHE A 414 28.67 23.71 -9.37
N SER A 415 29.87 23.98 -9.89
CA SER A 415 30.31 25.31 -10.30
C SER A 415 31.25 25.17 -11.48
N ALA A 416 31.04 25.97 -12.54
CA ALA A 416 31.87 25.98 -13.74
C ALA A 416 33.23 26.68 -13.55
N ASN A 417 33.38 27.49 -12.51
CA ASN A 417 34.58 28.26 -12.24
C ASN A 417 34.87 28.36 -10.72
N THR A 418 36.06 28.82 -10.39
CA THR A 418 36.53 28.92 -9.00
C THR A 418 35.93 30.11 -8.23
N SER A 419 35.45 31.12 -8.91
CA SER A 419 34.95 32.38 -8.32
C SER A 419 33.46 32.30 -7.93
N SER A 420 32.69 31.38 -8.51
CA SER A 420 31.28 31.20 -8.19
C SER A 420 31.09 30.18 -7.08
N PRO A 421 30.11 30.33 -6.17
CA PRO A 421 29.82 29.32 -5.15
C PRO A 421 29.36 28.01 -5.79
N LEU A 422 29.54 26.89 -5.07
CA LEU A 422 28.89 25.62 -5.40
C LEU A 422 27.39 25.80 -5.18
N GLN A 423 26.61 25.44 -6.17
CA GLN A 423 25.14 25.48 -6.11
C GLN A 423 24.55 24.16 -6.63
N PRO A 424 23.33 23.79 -6.23
CA PRO A 424 22.67 22.61 -6.78
C PRO A 424 22.65 22.64 -8.31
N VAL A 425 22.92 21.50 -8.94
CA VAL A 425 22.92 21.38 -10.43
C VAL A 425 21.59 21.87 -11.01
N SER A 426 20.49 21.72 -10.26
CA SER A 426 19.15 22.22 -10.63
C SER A 426 19.07 23.75 -10.80
N GLN A 427 19.98 24.49 -10.21
CA GLN A 427 20.01 25.97 -10.23
C GLN A 427 21.04 26.53 -11.23
N VAL A 428 21.71 25.65 -11.96
CA VAL A 428 22.69 26.07 -12.98
C VAL A 428 21.96 26.72 -14.17
N ALA A 429 22.35 27.94 -14.50
CA ALA A 429 21.65 28.74 -15.52
C ALA A 429 21.96 28.33 -16.97
N SER A 430 23.11 27.65 -17.21
CA SER A 430 23.55 27.31 -18.56
C SER A 430 23.08 25.92 -19.00
N GLY A 431 22.15 25.86 -19.96
CA GLY A 431 21.67 24.59 -20.54
C GLY A 431 22.81 23.75 -21.14
N GLY A 432 23.80 24.39 -21.78
CA GLY A 432 24.96 23.68 -22.32
C GLY A 432 25.89 23.08 -21.25
N GLU A 433 26.03 23.72 -20.09
CA GLU A 433 26.80 23.15 -18.96
C GLU A 433 26.09 21.95 -18.36
N ILE A 434 24.77 22.05 -18.18
CA ILE A 434 23.94 20.93 -17.68
C ILE A 434 24.00 19.74 -18.64
N ALA A 435 23.93 19.98 -19.96
CA ALA A 435 24.02 18.93 -20.97
C ALA A 435 25.37 18.18 -20.90
N ARG A 436 26.50 18.90 -20.68
CA ARG A 436 27.82 18.29 -20.52
C ARG A 436 27.95 17.52 -19.20
N VAL A 437 27.37 18.03 -18.10
CA VAL A 437 27.29 17.30 -16.82
C VAL A 437 26.49 16.01 -17.01
N MET A 438 25.35 16.07 -17.70
CA MET A 438 24.50 14.90 -17.95
C MET A 438 25.22 13.88 -18.84
N LEU A 439 25.85 14.28 -19.93
CA LEU A 439 26.65 13.40 -20.79
C LEU A 439 27.75 12.70 -19.97
N SER A 440 28.47 13.44 -19.15
CA SER A 440 29.54 12.91 -18.32
C SER A 440 29.04 11.90 -17.29
N LEU A 441 27.90 12.18 -16.61
CA LEU A 441 27.26 11.26 -15.69
C LEU A 441 26.80 9.98 -16.41
N LYS A 442 26.15 10.11 -17.54
CA LYS A 442 25.67 8.95 -18.33
C LYS A 442 26.83 8.09 -18.84
N ALA A 443 27.89 8.71 -19.32
CA ALA A 443 29.10 7.98 -19.72
C ALA A 443 29.75 7.23 -18.55
N MET A 444 29.73 7.81 -17.34
CA MET A 444 30.25 7.17 -16.14
C MET A 444 29.42 5.94 -15.72
N ILE A 445 28.10 6.07 -15.72
CA ILE A 445 27.21 4.96 -15.28
C ILE A 445 26.91 3.96 -16.38
N SER A 446 27.12 4.33 -17.66
CA SER A 446 26.86 3.46 -18.81
C SER A 446 27.61 2.12 -18.73
N GLY A 447 28.77 2.07 -18.06
CA GLY A 447 29.51 0.83 -17.79
C GLY A 447 28.80 -0.16 -16.85
N THR A 448 27.87 0.33 -16.04
CA THR A 448 27.22 -0.46 -14.98
C THR A 448 25.73 -0.70 -15.28
N VAL A 449 25.05 0.26 -15.90
CA VAL A 449 23.63 0.15 -16.27
C VAL A 449 23.52 -0.45 -17.67
N LYS A 450 22.80 -1.55 -17.78
CA LYS A 450 22.52 -2.20 -19.07
C LYS A 450 21.30 -1.51 -19.73
N LEU A 451 21.47 -0.30 -20.28
CA LEU A 451 20.47 0.37 -21.11
C LEU A 451 20.74 0.04 -22.58
N PRO A 452 19.76 -0.54 -23.30
CA PRO A 452 19.95 -0.95 -24.70
C PRO A 452 20.24 0.20 -25.65
N THR A 453 19.49 1.33 -25.52
CA THR A 453 19.57 2.46 -26.45
C THR A 453 19.56 3.78 -25.68
N ILE A 454 20.51 4.65 -25.98
CA ILE A 454 20.58 6.02 -25.44
C ILE A 454 20.46 7.00 -26.61
N ILE A 455 19.53 7.95 -26.51
CA ILE A 455 19.31 8.96 -27.54
C ILE A 455 19.62 10.33 -26.96
N PHE A 456 20.53 11.05 -27.59
CA PHE A 456 20.89 12.43 -27.24
C PHE A 456 20.27 13.40 -28.25
N ASP A 457 19.39 14.27 -27.79
CA ASP A 457 18.72 15.27 -28.62
C ASP A 457 19.25 16.67 -28.32
N GLU A 458 19.95 17.27 -29.31
CA GLU A 458 20.49 18.64 -29.30
C GLU A 458 21.28 18.98 -28.01
N ILE A 459 22.03 18.01 -27.44
CA ILE A 459 22.88 18.25 -26.28
C ILE A 459 24.12 19.08 -26.60
N ASP A 460 24.37 19.30 -27.88
CA ASP A 460 25.49 20.08 -28.47
C ASP A 460 25.24 21.58 -28.58
N THR A 461 24.15 22.06 -27.98
CA THR A 461 23.81 23.49 -27.99
C THR A 461 24.86 24.31 -27.21
N GLY A 462 25.40 25.35 -27.85
CA GLY A 462 26.38 26.27 -27.27
C GLY A 462 27.80 25.72 -27.19
N VAL A 463 28.10 24.64 -27.92
CA VAL A 463 29.46 24.12 -28.05
C VAL A 463 29.93 24.17 -29.50
N SER A 464 31.23 24.13 -29.73
CA SER A 464 31.82 24.11 -31.05
C SER A 464 33.23 23.53 -31.03
N GLY A 465 33.76 23.23 -32.22
CA GLY A 465 35.15 22.85 -32.41
C GLY A 465 35.58 21.66 -31.54
N ARG A 466 36.65 21.85 -30.75
CA ARG A 466 37.28 20.80 -29.96
C ARG A 466 36.37 20.21 -28.87
N VAL A 467 35.46 20.98 -28.33
CA VAL A 467 34.52 20.49 -27.30
C VAL A 467 33.52 19.52 -27.92
N ALA A 468 32.98 19.85 -29.11
CA ALA A 468 32.08 18.99 -29.86
C ALA A 468 32.75 17.65 -30.26
N GLU A 469 34.04 17.70 -30.66
CA GLU A 469 34.82 16.49 -30.94
C GLU A 469 34.97 15.60 -29.69
N LYS A 470 35.23 16.20 -28.52
CA LYS A 470 35.32 15.44 -27.26
C LYS A 470 33.97 14.86 -26.81
N MET A 471 32.88 15.57 -27.04
CA MET A 471 31.54 15.02 -26.80
C MET A 471 31.27 13.81 -27.70
N ALA A 472 31.61 13.92 -28.98
CA ALA A 472 31.44 12.83 -29.93
C ALA A 472 32.27 11.58 -29.53
N GLN A 473 33.54 11.77 -29.10
CA GLN A 473 34.38 10.66 -28.59
C GLN A 473 33.73 9.97 -27.39
N ILE A 474 33.18 10.71 -26.44
CA ILE A 474 32.47 10.13 -25.30
C ILE A 474 31.24 9.33 -25.76
N MET A 475 30.45 9.83 -26.73
CA MET A 475 29.29 9.12 -27.26
C MET A 475 29.68 7.86 -28.02
N GLU A 476 30.79 7.91 -28.79
CA GLU A 476 31.36 6.75 -29.48
C GLU A 476 31.85 5.69 -28.48
N GLU A 477 32.58 6.09 -27.41
CA GLU A 477 32.99 5.17 -26.33
C GLU A 477 31.78 4.53 -25.62
N MET A 478 30.67 5.28 -25.46
CA MET A 478 29.43 4.73 -24.91
C MET A 478 28.75 3.72 -25.83
N GLY A 479 28.88 3.89 -27.16
CA GLY A 479 28.37 2.98 -28.17
C GLY A 479 29.17 1.68 -28.33
N ASP A 480 30.37 1.60 -27.77
CA ASP A 480 31.13 0.37 -27.65
C ASP A 480 30.49 -0.55 -26.57
N ASN A 481 30.81 -1.83 -26.55
CA ASN A 481 30.27 -2.79 -25.60
C ASN A 481 28.79 -3.16 -25.75
N HIS A 482 28.33 -3.37 -26.98
CA HIS A 482 26.97 -3.80 -27.31
C HIS A 482 25.87 -2.84 -26.87
N ARG A 483 26.17 -1.53 -26.91
CA ARG A 483 25.20 -0.44 -26.68
C ARG A 483 25.00 0.37 -27.93
N GLN A 484 23.81 0.93 -28.01
CA GLN A 484 23.44 1.82 -29.10
C GLN A 484 23.33 3.24 -28.56
N VAL A 485 24.06 4.15 -29.16
CA VAL A 485 23.97 5.58 -28.92
C VAL A 485 23.52 6.27 -30.20
N ILE A 486 22.46 7.06 -30.12
CA ILE A 486 21.93 7.84 -31.22
C ILE A 486 22.02 9.32 -30.85
N SER A 487 22.74 10.13 -31.63
CA SER A 487 22.81 11.59 -31.41
C SER A 487 22.10 12.33 -32.52
N ILE A 488 21.15 13.16 -32.12
CA ILE A 488 20.52 14.14 -33.02
C ILE A 488 21.33 15.42 -32.90
N THR A 489 22.01 15.82 -33.98
CA THR A 489 23.02 16.89 -33.95
C THR A 489 22.91 17.83 -35.13
N HIS A 490 23.38 19.03 -34.95
CA HIS A 490 23.59 20.02 -36.02
C HIS A 490 25.09 20.33 -36.21
N LEU A 491 25.98 19.67 -35.41
CA LEU A 491 27.41 19.91 -35.49
C LEU A 491 28.14 18.89 -36.39
N PRO A 492 28.89 19.33 -37.40
CA PRO A 492 29.62 18.45 -38.33
C PRO A 492 30.67 17.58 -37.62
N GLN A 493 31.26 18.06 -36.50
CA GLN A 493 32.23 17.30 -35.70
C GLN A 493 31.62 16.04 -35.06
N ILE A 494 30.37 16.15 -34.60
CA ILE A 494 29.65 15.00 -34.01
C ILE A 494 29.14 14.08 -35.14
N ALA A 495 28.57 14.67 -36.21
CA ALA A 495 28.06 13.92 -37.34
C ALA A 495 29.14 13.06 -38.03
N ALA A 496 30.38 13.55 -38.09
CA ALA A 496 31.49 12.81 -38.70
C ALA A 496 31.89 11.55 -37.94
N MET A 497 31.73 11.51 -36.60
CA MET A 497 32.17 10.39 -35.77
C MET A 497 31.16 9.25 -35.66
N GLY A 498 29.90 9.47 -36.04
CA GLY A 498 28.93 8.39 -36.08
C GLY A 498 29.32 7.28 -37.04
N SER A 499 29.23 6.01 -36.63
CA SER A 499 29.44 4.87 -37.52
C SER A 499 28.34 4.77 -38.58
N THR A 500 27.11 5.15 -38.22
CA THR A 500 25.96 5.23 -39.11
C THR A 500 25.41 6.66 -39.11
N HIS A 501 25.04 7.15 -40.29
CA HIS A 501 24.55 8.52 -40.45
C HIS A 501 23.18 8.52 -41.16
N TYR A 502 22.18 9.07 -40.51
CA TYR A 502 20.84 9.25 -41.04
C TYR A 502 20.60 10.74 -41.32
N LYS A 503 19.92 11.03 -42.41
CA LYS A 503 19.48 12.37 -42.76
C LYS A 503 17.96 12.48 -42.73
N VAL A 504 17.45 13.48 -42.04
CA VAL A 504 16.03 13.85 -42.07
C VAL A 504 15.86 15.05 -42.98
N SER A 505 14.96 14.92 -43.96
CA SER A 505 14.63 15.96 -44.92
C SER A 505 13.12 16.17 -45.01
N LYS A 506 12.72 17.37 -45.44
CA LYS A 506 11.34 17.67 -45.84
C LYS A 506 11.25 17.67 -47.36
N GLU A 507 10.21 17.06 -47.88
CA GLU A 507 9.82 17.14 -49.26
C GLU A 507 8.43 17.79 -49.39
N GLU A 508 8.30 18.77 -50.25
CA GLU A 508 7.01 19.33 -50.62
C GLU A 508 6.39 18.46 -51.71
N THR A 509 5.22 17.92 -51.45
CA THR A 509 4.42 17.16 -52.40
C THR A 509 3.11 17.87 -52.68
N GLU A 510 2.37 17.45 -53.72
CA GLU A 510 1.04 17.98 -54.02
C GLU A 510 0.04 17.82 -52.87
N GLN A 511 0.31 16.89 -51.94
CA GLN A 511 -0.53 16.59 -50.80
C GLN A 511 -0.04 17.27 -49.48
N GLY A 512 1.03 18.07 -49.54
CA GLY A 512 1.63 18.76 -48.40
C GLY A 512 3.08 18.37 -48.13
N THR A 513 3.63 18.91 -47.06
CA THR A 513 5.01 18.62 -46.64
C THR A 513 5.11 17.25 -45.97
N ILE A 514 6.04 16.43 -46.43
CA ILE A 514 6.32 15.09 -45.89
C ILE A 514 7.74 15.07 -45.32
N SER A 515 7.92 14.48 -44.16
CA SER A 515 9.25 14.21 -43.59
C SER A 515 9.73 12.81 -43.93
N ARG A 516 10.95 12.72 -44.45
CA ARG A 516 11.64 11.44 -44.74
C ARG A 516 12.92 11.33 -43.96
N MET A 517 13.29 10.10 -43.62
CA MET A 517 14.58 9.76 -43.02
C MET A 517 15.24 8.66 -43.85
N VAL A 518 16.49 8.86 -44.19
CA VAL A 518 17.28 7.91 -44.98
C VAL A 518 18.66 7.71 -44.37
N MET A 519 19.18 6.49 -44.46
CA MET A 519 20.58 6.20 -44.13
C MET A 519 21.47 6.66 -45.29
N LEU A 520 22.52 7.43 -44.97
CA LEU A 520 23.44 7.97 -45.97
C LEU A 520 24.55 6.96 -46.30
N SER A 521 24.84 6.82 -47.59
CA SER A 521 26.07 6.19 -48.10
C SER A 521 27.30 7.05 -47.74
N ASN A 522 28.50 6.49 -47.88
CA ASN A 522 29.74 7.20 -47.57
C ASN A 522 29.90 8.50 -48.37
N ASP A 523 29.53 8.48 -49.66
CA ASP A 523 29.61 9.69 -50.52
C ASP A 523 28.58 10.75 -50.14
N GLU A 524 27.39 10.32 -49.74
CA GLU A 524 26.33 11.21 -49.26
C GLU A 524 26.71 11.82 -47.92
N ARG A 525 27.35 11.05 -47.02
CA ARG A 525 27.89 11.55 -45.75
C ARG A 525 28.90 12.67 -45.97
N VAL A 526 29.85 12.48 -46.90
CA VAL A 526 30.83 13.55 -47.23
C VAL A 526 30.11 14.83 -47.67
N ARG A 527 29.08 14.72 -48.51
CA ARG A 527 28.30 15.87 -48.99
C ARG A 527 27.51 16.53 -47.87
N GLU A 528 26.86 15.74 -47.04
CA GLU A 528 26.08 16.25 -45.89
C GLU A 528 26.96 17.00 -44.91
N ILE A 529 28.11 16.44 -44.51
CA ILE A 529 29.06 17.10 -43.63
C ILE A 529 29.64 18.38 -44.29
N ALA A 530 29.95 18.33 -45.60
CA ALA A 530 30.39 19.52 -46.34
C ALA A 530 29.31 20.61 -46.33
N GLN A 531 28.05 20.22 -46.49
CA GLN A 531 26.90 21.16 -46.43
C GLN A 531 26.74 21.75 -45.01
N MET A 532 26.92 20.96 -43.97
CA MET A 532 26.92 21.42 -42.57
C MET A 532 28.04 22.42 -42.26
N LEU A 533 29.19 22.29 -42.94
CA LEU A 533 30.35 23.17 -42.77
C LEU A 533 30.22 24.49 -43.55
N SER A 534 29.62 24.47 -44.76
CA SER A 534 29.62 25.62 -45.69
C SER A 534 28.24 26.21 -45.99
N GLY A 535 27.17 25.61 -45.41
CA GLY A 535 25.79 25.99 -45.76
C GLY A 535 25.39 25.52 -47.15
N SER A 536 24.54 26.29 -47.84
CA SER A 536 23.96 25.90 -49.13
C SER A 536 24.95 25.79 -50.31
N ASN A 537 26.12 26.46 -50.23
CA ASN A 537 27.14 26.43 -51.29
C ASN A 537 28.27 25.47 -50.89
N ILE A 538 28.25 24.25 -51.43
CA ILE A 538 29.31 23.27 -51.19
C ILE A 538 30.53 23.61 -52.04
N THR A 539 31.65 23.98 -51.37
CA THR A 539 32.95 24.24 -52.02
C THR A 539 33.85 23.00 -51.96
N GLU A 540 34.85 22.93 -52.86
CA GLU A 540 35.86 21.87 -52.81
C GLU A 540 36.58 21.82 -51.46
N ALA A 541 36.90 23.01 -50.89
CA ALA A 541 37.51 23.10 -49.56
C ALA A 541 36.58 22.52 -48.43
N ALA A 542 35.27 22.69 -48.55
CA ALA A 542 34.33 22.09 -47.62
C ALA A 542 34.28 20.56 -47.76
N ILE A 543 34.35 20.04 -48.98
CA ILE A 543 34.45 18.58 -49.22
C ILE A 543 35.74 18.01 -48.65
N ASP A 544 36.88 18.68 -48.83
CA ASP A 544 38.18 18.20 -48.31
C ASP A 544 38.19 18.24 -46.77
N ASN A 545 37.60 19.29 -46.15
CA ASN A 545 37.42 19.35 -44.72
C ASN A 545 36.47 18.25 -44.19
N ALA A 546 35.39 17.95 -44.89
CA ALA A 546 34.48 16.85 -44.54
C ALA A 546 35.18 15.50 -44.58
N LYS A 547 35.98 15.23 -45.65
CA LYS A 547 36.81 14.04 -45.75
C LYS A 547 37.85 13.95 -44.63
N ALA A 548 38.47 15.07 -44.25
CA ALA A 548 39.41 15.12 -43.12
C ALA A 548 38.77 14.77 -41.78
N LEU A 549 37.53 15.25 -41.55
CA LEU A 549 36.75 14.91 -40.33
C LEU A 549 36.34 13.44 -40.30
N LEU A 550 35.95 12.83 -41.44
CA LEU A 550 35.55 11.42 -41.55
C LEU A 550 36.71 10.42 -41.45
N ARG A 551 37.96 10.85 -41.66
CA ARG A 551 39.16 9.99 -41.57
C ARG A 551 39.76 9.88 -40.19
N LYS A 552 39.29 10.67 -39.22
CA LYS A 552 39.69 10.60 -37.83
C LYS A 552 38.91 9.51 -37.09
#